data_c6f66a6e082ced39f07c1fdce31f4586
#
_entry.id   c6f66a6e082ced39f07c1fdce31f4586
#
_cell.length_a   1.000
_cell.length_b   1.000
_cell.length_c   1.000
_cell.angle_alpha   90.00
_cell.angle_beta   90.00
_cell.angle_gamma   90.00
#
_symmetry.space_group_name_H-M   'P 1'
#
loop_
_entity.id
_entity.type
_entity.pdbx_description
1 polymer ?
#
loop_
_entity_poly.entity_id
_entity_poly.type
_entity_poly.pdbx_seq_one_letter_code
_entity_poly.pdbx_strand_id
1 'polypeptide(L)'
;GRKPYYFIPASLFLVFSLSLGYLYVEKFQTRLKNRIAYREAFLKYNEYPTSRVLSHDITYRPEGDKFSAISRMSIQNQRKVEMDQLLLFLNPGLKINKLESNGQNLPFHRDHQVIVIKRPVAPGENIELEIEYEGYIDEDIYQVNIPDDDFFAPVIYTSYHENYGKRSAFVSDEFTLLVPEVIWYP
;
A
#
# COMPACT_ATOMS: atom_id res chain seq x y z
N GLY A 1 -54.57 26.39 7.25
CA GLY A 1 -53.87 25.13 7.12
C GLY A 1 -52.52 25.34 6.45
N ARG A 2 -51.44 24.97 7.10
CA ARG A 2 -50.09 24.96 6.49
C ARG A 2 -50.06 23.92 5.37
N LYS A 3 -49.72 24.34 4.15
CA LYS A 3 -49.70 23.47 2.98
C LYS A 3 -48.59 22.41 3.16
N PRO A 4 -48.85 21.12 2.89
CA PRO A 4 -47.94 20.01 3.12
C PRO A 4 -46.69 20.04 2.23
N TYR A 5 -46.61 20.94 1.24
CA TYR A 5 -45.56 21.04 0.24
C TYR A 5 -44.15 21.37 0.80
N TYR A 6 -44.07 21.97 1.97
CA TYR A 6 -42.76 22.28 2.60
C TYR A 6 -42.08 21.07 3.26
N PHE A 7 -42.84 20.05 3.59
CA PHE A 7 -42.28 18.85 4.26
C PHE A 7 -41.54 17.94 3.28
N ILE A 8 -41.96 17.93 1.99
CA ILE A 8 -41.33 17.07 0.97
C ILE A 8 -39.86 17.48 0.74
N PRO A 9 -39.51 18.75 0.43
CA PRO A 9 -38.09 19.12 0.25
C PRO A 9 -37.28 18.97 1.55
N ALA A 10 -37.87 19.21 2.70
CA ALA A 10 -37.17 19.03 3.98
C ALA A 10 -36.85 17.55 4.26
N SER A 11 -37.79 16.64 4.01
CA SER A 11 -37.53 15.19 4.17
C SER A 11 -36.54 14.65 3.15
N LEU A 12 -36.56 15.11 1.90
CA LEU A 12 -35.56 14.75 0.89
C LEU A 12 -34.16 15.23 1.29
N PHE A 13 -34.05 16.47 1.78
CA PHE A 13 -32.80 17.00 2.28
C PHE A 13 -32.26 16.21 3.46
N LEU A 14 -33.14 15.82 4.41
CA LEU A 14 -32.76 14.99 5.56
C LEU A 14 -32.23 13.63 5.11
N VAL A 15 -32.95 12.93 4.22
CA VAL A 15 -32.52 11.63 3.67
C VAL A 15 -31.17 11.75 2.96
N PHE A 16 -30.98 12.77 2.14
CA PHE A 16 -29.75 13.02 1.44
C PHE A 16 -28.58 13.27 2.42
N SER A 17 -28.79 14.10 3.44
CA SER A 17 -27.78 14.39 4.47
C SER A 17 -27.39 13.15 5.27
N LEU A 18 -28.37 12.31 5.66
CA LEU A 18 -28.12 11.05 6.34
C LEU A 18 -27.35 10.07 5.46
N SER A 19 -27.69 10.01 4.16
CA SER A 19 -26.98 9.15 3.20
C SER A 19 -25.53 9.58 3.02
N LEU A 20 -25.27 10.88 2.90
CA LEU A 20 -23.89 11.40 2.84
C LEU A 20 -23.11 11.14 4.13
N GLY A 21 -23.76 11.33 5.28
CA GLY A 21 -23.17 11.00 6.59
C GLY A 21 -22.81 9.52 6.70
N TYR A 22 -23.69 8.63 6.27
CA TYR A 22 -23.44 7.20 6.23
C TYR A 22 -22.23 6.84 5.35
N LEU A 23 -22.20 7.33 4.10
CA LEU A 23 -21.08 7.10 3.18
C LEU A 23 -19.74 7.62 3.74
N TYR A 24 -19.77 8.76 4.42
CA TYR A 24 -18.58 9.31 5.06
C TYR A 24 -18.07 8.41 6.19
N VAL A 25 -18.97 7.93 7.06
CA VAL A 25 -18.63 7.03 8.16
C VAL A 25 -18.11 5.69 7.64
N GLU A 26 -18.76 5.13 6.62
CA GLU A 26 -18.33 3.88 5.98
C GLU A 26 -16.92 4.01 5.38
N LYS A 27 -16.66 5.09 4.66
CA LYS A 27 -15.33 5.37 4.10
C LYS A 27 -14.27 5.49 5.20
N PHE A 28 -14.58 6.19 6.28
CA PHE A 28 -13.67 6.35 7.41
C PHE A 28 -13.36 5.01 8.08
N GLN A 29 -14.40 4.19 8.34
CA GLN A 29 -14.23 2.87 8.95
C GLN A 29 -13.42 1.93 8.05
N THR A 30 -13.65 1.97 6.75
CA THR A 30 -12.89 1.17 5.77
C THR A 30 -11.41 1.53 5.79
N ARG A 31 -11.09 2.82 5.78
CA ARG A 31 -9.71 3.29 5.89
C ARG A 31 -9.03 2.87 7.18
N LEU A 32 -9.72 3.02 8.31
CA LEU A 32 -9.19 2.58 9.60
C LEU A 32 -8.93 1.07 9.62
N LYS A 33 -9.87 0.28 9.09
CA LYS A 33 -9.71 -1.17 8.96
C LYS A 33 -8.50 -1.54 8.09
N ASN A 34 -8.33 -0.88 6.95
CA ASN A 34 -7.18 -1.08 6.07
C ASN A 34 -5.87 -0.77 6.81
N ARG A 35 -5.78 0.39 7.46
CA ARG A 35 -4.58 0.78 8.23
C ARG A 35 -4.21 -0.24 9.29
N ILE A 36 -5.20 -0.74 10.05
CA ILE A 36 -4.97 -1.78 11.07
C ILE A 36 -4.44 -3.06 10.42
N ALA A 37 -5.06 -3.52 9.33
CA ALA A 37 -4.63 -4.72 8.63
C ALA A 37 -3.20 -4.60 8.06
N TYR A 38 -2.84 -3.42 7.50
CA TYR A 38 -1.49 -3.15 7.00
C TYR A 38 -0.46 -3.13 8.13
N ARG A 39 -0.83 -2.57 9.29
CA ARG A 39 0.03 -2.61 10.46
C ARG A 39 0.23 -4.02 10.99
N GLU A 40 -0.82 -4.82 11.09
CA GLU A 40 -0.74 -6.23 11.51
C GLU A 40 0.19 -7.02 10.58
N ALA A 41 0.06 -6.83 9.27
CA ALA A 41 0.96 -7.43 8.30
C ALA A 41 2.41 -6.93 8.49
N PHE A 42 2.63 -5.64 8.72
CA PHE A 42 3.96 -5.11 9.02
C PHE A 42 4.55 -5.78 10.27
N LEU A 43 3.84 -5.81 11.38
CA LEU A 43 4.31 -6.40 12.65
C LEU A 43 4.59 -7.90 12.53
N LYS A 44 3.82 -8.61 11.71
CA LYS A 44 4.01 -10.04 11.45
C LYS A 44 5.32 -10.34 10.71
N TYR A 45 5.75 -9.45 9.83
CA TYR A 45 6.88 -9.70 8.94
C TYR A 45 8.13 -8.84 9.22
N ASN A 46 8.07 -7.84 10.11
CA ASN A 46 9.18 -6.91 10.35
C ASN A 46 10.46 -7.56 10.91
N GLU A 47 10.33 -8.71 11.59
CA GLU A 47 11.46 -9.45 12.16
C GLU A 47 12.03 -10.49 11.19
N TYR A 48 11.36 -10.75 10.07
CA TYR A 48 11.86 -11.71 9.10
C TYR A 48 13.13 -11.18 8.39
N PRO A 49 14.04 -12.10 8.05
CA PRO A 49 15.24 -11.72 7.31
C PRO A 49 14.89 -11.15 5.94
N THR A 50 15.50 -10.03 5.61
CA THR A 50 15.39 -9.40 4.30
C THR A 50 16.65 -9.62 3.49
N SER A 51 16.52 -9.68 2.16
CA SER A 51 17.63 -9.72 1.21
C SER A 51 18.13 -8.29 0.94
N ARG A 52 19.38 -8.18 0.49
CA ARG A 52 19.92 -6.92 0.02
C ARG A 52 19.64 -6.75 -1.46
N VAL A 53 19.10 -5.63 -1.84
CA VAL A 53 19.02 -5.21 -3.26
C VAL A 53 20.40 -4.71 -3.70
N LEU A 54 20.94 -5.33 -4.76
CA LEU A 54 22.22 -4.95 -5.36
C LEU A 54 22.03 -3.96 -6.51
N SER A 55 21.00 -4.17 -7.32
CA SER A 55 20.61 -3.30 -8.41
C SER A 55 19.09 -3.28 -8.55
N HIS A 56 18.56 -2.15 -9.00
CA HIS A 56 17.13 -1.98 -9.21
C HIS A 56 16.90 -1.03 -10.39
N ASP A 57 16.24 -1.53 -11.42
CA ASP A 57 15.79 -0.78 -12.58
C ASP A 57 14.28 -0.76 -12.63
N ILE A 58 13.68 0.42 -12.76
CA ILE A 58 12.23 0.59 -12.76
C ILE A 58 11.82 1.35 -14.03
N THR A 59 11.02 0.69 -14.86
CA THR A 59 10.31 1.34 -15.95
C THR A 59 8.90 1.73 -15.47
N TYR A 60 8.62 3.01 -15.42
CA TYR A 60 7.39 3.58 -14.91
C TYR A 60 6.57 4.25 -16.01
N ARG A 61 5.25 4.07 -16.00
CA ARG A 61 4.31 4.69 -16.95
C ARG A 61 3.06 5.19 -16.20
N PRO A 62 2.84 6.51 -16.09
CA PRO A 62 1.62 7.08 -15.53
C PRO A 62 0.44 6.91 -16.49
N GLU A 63 -0.75 6.72 -15.95
CA GLU A 63 -2.03 6.59 -16.66
C GLU A 63 -3.15 7.22 -15.82
N GLY A 64 -3.33 8.53 -15.93
CA GLY A 64 -4.28 9.27 -15.09
C GLY A 64 -3.90 9.23 -13.61
N ASP A 65 -4.77 8.69 -12.75
CA ASP A 65 -4.51 8.51 -11.31
C ASP A 65 -3.86 7.16 -10.96
N LYS A 66 -3.54 6.36 -11.98
CA LYS A 66 -2.89 5.06 -11.89
C LYS A 66 -1.53 5.09 -12.58
N PHE A 67 -0.80 4.01 -12.41
CA PHE A 67 0.39 3.75 -13.19
C PHE A 67 0.62 2.26 -13.37
N SER A 68 1.41 1.92 -14.37
CA SER A 68 2.02 0.61 -14.53
C SER A 68 3.53 0.71 -14.38
N ALA A 69 4.16 -0.35 -13.87
CA ALA A 69 5.59 -0.41 -13.75
C ALA A 69 6.14 -1.83 -13.95
N ILE A 70 7.37 -1.88 -14.45
CA ILE A 70 8.19 -3.08 -14.50
C ILE A 70 9.43 -2.82 -13.66
N SER A 71 9.60 -3.63 -12.62
CA SER A 71 10.74 -3.57 -11.71
C SER A 71 11.65 -4.77 -11.95
N ARG A 72 12.90 -4.52 -12.33
CA ARG A 72 13.96 -5.53 -12.46
C ARG A 72 14.97 -5.31 -11.37
N MET A 73 15.20 -6.34 -10.55
CA MET A 73 16.12 -6.23 -9.43
C MET A 73 17.01 -7.46 -9.29
N SER A 74 18.25 -7.19 -8.89
CA SER A 74 19.18 -8.23 -8.41
C SER A 74 19.22 -8.15 -6.90
N ILE A 75 18.92 -9.25 -6.23
CA ILE A 75 18.90 -9.34 -4.77
C ILE A 75 19.84 -10.44 -4.30
N GLN A 76 20.41 -10.28 -3.11
CA GLN A 76 21.35 -11.23 -2.54
C GLN A 76 21.01 -11.55 -1.08
N ASN A 77 21.10 -12.82 -0.72
CA ASN A 77 21.16 -13.22 0.67
C ASN A 77 22.56 -12.98 1.23
N GLN A 78 22.77 -11.87 1.93
CA GLN A 78 24.05 -11.55 2.58
C GLN A 78 24.24 -12.20 3.95
N ARG A 79 23.28 -13.00 4.39
CA ARG A 79 23.39 -13.73 5.66
C ARG A 79 24.27 -14.96 5.52
N LYS A 80 24.76 -15.45 6.65
CA LYS A 80 25.54 -16.70 6.72
C LYS A 80 24.66 -17.96 6.79
N VAL A 81 23.34 -17.78 6.78
CA VAL A 81 22.33 -18.85 6.86
C VAL A 81 21.37 -18.75 5.69
N GLU A 82 20.82 -19.88 5.29
CA GLU A 82 19.77 -19.94 4.29
C GLU A 82 18.51 -19.20 4.80
N MET A 83 17.81 -18.55 3.89
CA MET A 83 16.49 -17.96 4.14
C MET A 83 15.44 -18.89 3.53
N ASP A 84 14.43 -19.28 4.30
CA ASP A 84 13.37 -20.18 3.86
C ASP A 84 12.44 -19.55 2.81
N GLN A 85 12.36 -18.23 2.81
CA GLN A 85 11.49 -17.46 1.93
C GLN A 85 12.09 -16.08 1.64
N LEU A 86 11.67 -15.50 0.53
CA LEU A 86 11.99 -14.14 0.15
C LEU A 86 10.78 -13.24 0.42
N LEU A 87 11.00 -12.10 1.05
CA LEU A 87 10.00 -11.07 1.30
C LEU A 87 10.29 -9.83 0.47
N LEU A 88 9.26 -9.34 -0.21
CA LEU A 88 9.26 -8.05 -0.88
C LEU A 88 8.04 -7.25 -0.39
N PHE A 89 8.08 -5.94 -0.54
CA PHE A 89 7.03 -5.05 -0.09
C PHE A 89 6.54 -4.20 -1.26
N LEU A 90 5.23 -4.12 -1.45
CA LEU A 90 4.61 -3.34 -2.52
C LEU A 90 3.27 -2.80 -2.05
N ASN A 91 2.96 -1.55 -2.42
CA ASN A 91 1.70 -0.89 -2.04
C ASN A 91 0.48 -1.78 -2.28
N PRO A 92 -0.45 -1.88 -1.32
CA PRO A 92 -1.64 -2.75 -1.43
C PRO A 92 -2.54 -2.43 -2.63
N GLY A 93 -2.60 -1.17 -3.07
CA GLY A 93 -3.37 -0.73 -4.24
C GLY A 93 -2.77 -1.13 -5.59
N LEU A 94 -1.53 -1.66 -5.60
CA LEU A 94 -0.85 -2.13 -6.80
C LEU A 94 -1.03 -3.63 -6.98
N LYS A 95 -1.65 -4.04 -8.08
CA LYS A 95 -1.84 -5.44 -8.45
C LYS A 95 -0.60 -5.95 -9.16
N ILE A 96 -0.10 -7.12 -8.75
CA ILE A 96 0.99 -7.81 -9.42
C ILE A 96 0.40 -8.62 -10.58
N ASN A 97 0.84 -8.34 -11.79
CA ASN A 97 0.43 -9.05 -13.00
C ASN A 97 1.38 -10.20 -13.31
N LYS A 98 2.69 -10.03 -12.97
CA LYS A 98 3.73 -11.01 -13.26
C LYS A 98 4.83 -10.93 -12.21
N LEU A 99 5.35 -12.07 -11.79
CA LEU A 99 6.54 -12.20 -10.96
C LEU A 99 7.39 -13.36 -11.47
N GLU A 100 8.59 -13.08 -11.89
CA GLU A 100 9.48 -14.05 -12.51
C GLU A 100 10.90 -13.97 -11.95
N SER A 101 11.61 -15.10 -12.06
CA SER A 101 13.06 -15.18 -11.91
C SER A 101 13.64 -15.97 -13.07
N ASN A 102 14.61 -15.38 -13.79
CA ASN A 102 15.21 -15.98 -14.98
C ASN A 102 14.18 -16.47 -16.03
N GLY A 103 13.11 -15.68 -16.24
CA GLY A 103 12.04 -16.00 -17.18
C GLY A 103 11.08 -17.11 -16.72
N GLN A 104 11.18 -17.58 -15.49
CA GLN A 104 10.28 -18.56 -14.92
C GLN A 104 9.35 -17.92 -13.87
N ASN A 105 8.07 -18.18 -13.99
CA ASN A 105 7.07 -17.69 -13.05
C ASN A 105 7.38 -18.19 -11.64
N LEU A 106 7.38 -17.27 -10.68
CA LEU A 106 7.53 -17.57 -9.26
C LEU A 106 6.16 -17.50 -8.58
N PRO A 107 5.70 -18.60 -7.96
CA PRO A 107 4.51 -18.57 -7.14
C PRO A 107 4.74 -17.72 -5.89
N PHE A 108 3.82 -16.85 -5.60
CA PHE A 108 3.85 -15.99 -4.42
C PHE A 108 2.50 -15.97 -3.71
N HIS A 109 2.54 -15.64 -2.44
CA HIS A 109 1.38 -15.27 -1.65
C HIS A 109 1.48 -13.79 -1.29
N ARG A 110 0.38 -13.07 -1.36
CA ARG A 110 0.31 -11.68 -0.95
C ARG A 110 -0.48 -11.53 0.34
N ASP A 111 0.16 -10.90 1.34
CA ASP A 111 -0.45 -10.50 2.60
C ASP A 111 -0.37 -8.98 2.69
N HIS A 112 -1.40 -8.30 2.18
CA HIS A 112 -1.47 -6.85 2.03
C HIS A 112 -0.27 -6.27 1.24
N GLN A 113 0.61 -5.52 1.90
CA GLN A 113 1.82 -4.96 1.30
C GLN A 113 2.96 -5.97 1.16
N VAL A 114 2.86 -7.16 1.79
CA VAL A 114 3.94 -8.14 1.82
C VAL A 114 3.74 -9.19 0.72
N ILE A 115 4.76 -9.40 -0.07
CA ILE A 115 4.85 -10.44 -1.09
C ILE A 115 5.75 -11.53 -0.53
N VAL A 116 5.22 -12.71 -0.30
CA VAL A 116 5.93 -13.87 0.26
C VAL A 116 6.19 -14.86 -0.87
N ILE A 117 7.45 -15.06 -1.21
CA ILE A 117 7.90 -16.03 -2.21
C ILE A 117 8.53 -17.19 -1.45
N LYS A 118 7.85 -18.34 -1.44
CA LYS A 118 8.34 -19.56 -0.78
C LYS A 118 9.43 -20.23 -1.61
N ARG A 119 10.60 -19.62 -1.59
CA ARG A 119 11.80 -20.11 -2.24
C ARG A 119 12.98 -19.98 -1.28
N PRO A 120 13.63 -21.09 -0.90
CA PRO A 120 14.88 -21.03 -0.14
C PRO A 120 15.95 -20.24 -0.91
N VAL A 121 16.74 -19.47 -0.19
CA VAL A 121 17.82 -18.64 -0.74
C VAL A 121 19.08 -18.91 0.03
N ALA A 122 20.03 -19.60 -0.60
CA ALA A 122 21.30 -19.98 0.04
C ALA A 122 22.15 -18.74 0.41
N PRO A 123 23.07 -18.86 1.39
CA PRO A 123 24.01 -17.81 1.71
C PRO A 123 24.80 -17.36 0.49
N GLY A 124 24.83 -16.07 0.22
CA GLY A 124 25.53 -15.47 -0.92
C GLY A 124 24.84 -15.65 -2.28
N GLU A 125 23.71 -16.34 -2.33
CA GLU A 125 22.97 -16.53 -3.59
C GLU A 125 22.41 -15.20 -4.10
N ASN A 126 22.60 -14.96 -5.41
CA ASN A 126 21.99 -13.85 -6.15
C ASN A 126 20.74 -14.34 -6.88
N ILE A 127 19.69 -13.56 -6.83
CA ILE A 127 18.43 -13.83 -7.52
C ILE A 127 18.08 -12.61 -8.38
N GLU A 128 17.80 -12.87 -9.66
CA GLU A 128 17.25 -11.86 -10.56
C GLU A 128 15.72 -11.99 -10.54
N LEU A 129 15.04 -10.89 -10.29
CA LEU A 129 13.58 -10.81 -10.28
C LEU A 129 13.09 -9.78 -11.29
N GLU A 130 11.98 -10.11 -11.95
CA GLU A 130 11.18 -9.17 -12.72
C GLU A 130 9.76 -9.18 -12.18
N ILE A 131 9.23 -8.00 -11.84
CA ILE A 131 7.89 -7.81 -11.32
C ILE A 131 7.17 -6.79 -12.19
N GLU A 132 6.03 -7.17 -12.76
CA GLU A 132 5.12 -6.28 -13.46
C GLU A 132 3.92 -6.00 -12.55
N TYR A 133 3.62 -4.74 -12.34
CA TYR A 133 2.50 -4.33 -11.48
C TYR A 133 1.83 -3.05 -11.98
N GLU A 134 0.57 -2.86 -11.59
CA GLU A 134 -0.23 -1.71 -11.98
C GLU A 134 -1.28 -1.37 -10.92
N GLY A 135 -1.77 -0.16 -10.92
CA GLY A 135 -2.87 0.26 -10.07
C GLY A 135 -2.71 1.68 -9.55
N TYR A 136 -3.31 1.95 -8.42
CA TYR A 136 -3.24 3.23 -7.72
C TYR A 136 -2.52 3.05 -6.38
N ILE A 137 -2.05 4.15 -5.82
CA ILE A 137 -1.46 4.14 -4.48
C ILE A 137 -2.57 4.17 -3.43
N ASP A 138 -2.61 3.13 -2.60
CA ASP A 138 -3.38 3.14 -1.37
C ASP A 138 -2.57 3.88 -0.28
N GLU A 139 -2.99 5.10 0.03
CA GLU A 139 -2.32 5.96 1.01
C GLU A 139 -2.56 5.51 2.46
N ASP A 140 -3.48 4.57 2.70
CA ASP A 140 -3.73 4.03 4.04
C ASP A 140 -2.52 3.24 4.58
N ILE A 141 -1.56 2.85 3.72
CA ILE A 141 -0.28 2.23 4.10
C ILE A 141 0.70 3.21 4.77
N TYR A 142 0.50 4.52 4.63
CA TYR A 142 1.44 5.50 5.11
C TYR A 142 1.62 5.44 6.63
N GLN A 143 2.87 5.45 7.08
CA GLN A 143 3.24 5.44 8.51
C GLN A 143 2.71 4.25 9.33
N VAL A 144 2.65 3.05 8.77
CA VAL A 144 2.30 1.84 9.55
C VAL A 144 3.41 1.36 10.48
N ASN A 145 4.62 1.89 10.36
CA ASN A 145 5.81 1.53 11.14
C ASN A 145 6.08 2.43 12.35
N ILE A 146 5.16 3.33 12.69
CA ILE A 146 5.30 4.21 13.86
C ILE A 146 4.92 3.48 15.16
N PRO A 147 5.33 4.00 16.36
CA PRO A 147 4.93 3.42 17.64
C PRO A 147 3.42 3.31 17.82
N ASP A 148 2.97 2.35 18.64
CA ASP A 148 1.53 2.11 18.87
C ASP A 148 0.81 3.33 19.44
N ASP A 149 1.45 4.03 20.38
CA ASP A 149 0.88 5.23 20.99
C ASP A 149 0.59 6.32 19.94
N ASP A 150 1.46 6.45 18.94
CA ASP A 150 1.29 7.41 17.85
C ASP A 150 0.31 6.90 16.79
N PHE A 151 0.31 5.60 16.51
CA PHE A 151 -0.56 5.00 15.50
C PHE A 151 -2.04 5.08 15.88
N PHE A 152 -2.37 4.85 17.16
CA PHE A 152 -3.73 4.89 17.68
C PHE A 152 -4.11 6.24 18.31
N ALA A 153 -3.17 7.18 18.43
CA ALA A 153 -3.46 8.48 18.99
C ALA A 153 -4.49 9.25 18.14
N PRO A 154 -5.39 10.00 18.79
CA PRO A 154 -6.24 10.93 18.06
C PRO A 154 -5.37 11.89 17.25
N VAL A 155 -5.72 12.06 16.00
CA VAL A 155 -5.00 12.91 15.02
C VAL A 155 -4.63 14.29 15.57
N ILE A 156 -5.35 14.78 16.57
CA ILE A 156 -5.18 16.08 17.23
C ILE A 156 -3.88 16.20 18.07
N TYR A 157 -3.28 15.08 18.49
CA TYR A 157 -2.21 15.07 19.48
C TYR A 157 -0.87 14.50 18.98
N THR A 158 -0.78 14.14 17.68
CA THR A 158 0.44 13.57 17.15
C THR A 158 1.24 14.58 16.34
N SER A 159 2.56 14.49 16.38
CA SER A 159 3.47 15.26 15.51
C SER A 159 3.28 14.96 14.01
N TYR A 160 2.57 13.90 13.68
CA TYR A 160 2.21 13.50 12.31
C TYR A 160 1.02 14.30 11.73
N HIS A 161 0.44 15.17 12.53
CA HIS A 161 -0.64 16.08 12.19
C HIS A 161 -0.34 17.00 11.01
N GLU A 162 0.92 17.34 10.83
CA GLU A 162 1.33 18.21 9.72
C GLU A 162 1.01 17.63 8.34
N ASN A 163 0.80 16.30 8.29
CA ASN A 163 0.44 15.59 7.06
C ASN A 163 -1.07 15.45 6.85
N TYR A 164 -1.90 15.86 7.81
CA TYR A 164 -3.34 15.78 7.67
C TYR A 164 -3.82 16.66 6.52
N GLY A 165 -4.55 16.04 5.57
CA GLY A 165 -5.01 16.71 4.36
C GLY A 165 -3.95 16.89 3.26
N LYS A 166 -2.69 16.51 3.51
CA LYS A 166 -1.66 16.41 2.47
C LYS A 166 -1.69 15.02 1.86
N ARG A 167 -1.45 14.93 0.57
CA ARG A 167 -1.32 13.64 -0.11
C ARG A 167 0.13 13.17 -0.02
N SER A 168 0.31 11.90 0.35
CA SER A 168 1.61 11.23 0.35
C SER A 168 2.00 10.70 -1.02
N ALA A 169 1.03 10.60 -1.93
CA ALA A 169 1.23 10.21 -3.31
C ALA A 169 0.31 11.02 -4.22
N PHE A 170 0.82 11.35 -5.39
CA PHE A 170 0.05 11.98 -6.46
C PHE A 170 0.53 11.43 -7.79
N VAL A 171 -0.39 10.93 -8.60
CA VAL A 171 -0.12 10.43 -9.95
C VAL A 171 -1.05 11.14 -10.91
N SER A 172 -0.49 11.71 -11.96
CA SER A 172 -1.24 12.29 -13.09
C SER A 172 -0.40 12.15 -14.36
N ASP A 173 -1.01 12.44 -15.50
CA ASP A 173 -0.31 12.47 -16.79
C ASP A 173 0.74 13.58 -16.88
N GLU A 174 0.61 14.64 -16.07
CA GLU A 174 1.51 15.79 -16.09
C GLU A 174 2.68 15.65 -15.12
N PHE A 175 2.45 15.15 -13.92
CA PHE A 175 3.50 14.92 -12.93
C PHE A 175 3.14 13.82 -11.92
N THR A 176 4.17 13.27 -11.30
CA THR A 176 4.05 12.22 -10.28
C THR A 176 4.87 12.60 -9.05
N LEU A 177 4.25 12.45 -7.87
CA LEU A 177 4.91 12.52 -6.57
C LEU A 177 4.67 11.21 -5.84
N LEU A 178 5.73 10.45 -5.61
CA LEU A 178 5.69 9.18 -4.87
C LEU A 178 6.79 9.19 -3.82
N VAL A 179 6.38 9.21 -2.55
CA VAL A 179 7.34 9.10 -1.44
C VAL A 179 7.64 7.63 -1.13
N PRO A 180 8.84 7.28 -0.66
CA PRO A 180 9.20 5.88 -0.36
C PRO A 180 8.26 5.20 0.63
N GLU A 181 7.71 5.96 1.58
CA GLU A 181 6.82 5.47 2.64
C GLU A 181 5.50 4.90 2.14
N VAL A 182 5.10 5.19 0.90
CA VAL A 182 3.92 4.55 0.27
C VAL A 182 4.27 3.25 -0.44
N ILE A 183 5.54 2.81 -0.41
CA ILE A 183 6.02 1.51 -0.91
C ILE A 183 5.57 1.28 -2.37
N TRP A 184 5.83 2.24 -3.25
CA TRP A 184 5.38 2.19 -4.64
C TRP A 184 6.24 1.30 -5.54
N TYR A 185 7.38 0.81 -5.03
CA TYR A 185 8.24 -0.18 -5.69
C TYR A 185 8.66 -1.25 -4.67
N PRO A 186 8.90 -2.50 -5.11
CA PRO A 186 9.27 -3.61 -4.24
C PRO A 186 10.71 -3.53 -3.75
#